data_16fb4633741d1414fe3540ca5e940b05
#
_entry.id   16fb4633741d1414fe3540ca5e940b05
#
_cell.length_a   1.000
_cell.length_b   1.000
_cell.length_c   1.000
_cell.angle_alpha   90.00
_cell.angle_beta   90.00
_cell.angle_gamma   90.00
#
_symmetry.space_group_name_H-M   'P 1'
#
loop_
_entity.id
_entity.type
_entity.pdbx_description
1 polymer ?
#
loop_
_entity_poly.entity_id
_entity_poly.type
_entity_poly.pdbx_seq_one_letter_code
_entity_poly.pdbx_strand_id
1 'polypeptide(L)'
;MGCLLDTGALRTWMSAELAPLAGIELSGALTEEFYIGGLKTVGAMARVNLTVADSTSEFSWEAPVWFCDPWPHPFGLAGLEGFLYHFLVTIRACDGYLDVEPQP
;
A
#
# COMPACT_ATOMS: atom_id res chain seq x y z
N MET A 1 8.96 -6.53 -1.97
CA MET A 1 7.73 -6.76 -1.20
C MET A 1 6.56 -6.88 -2.14
N GLY A 2 5.69 -7.85 -1.91
CA GLY A 2 4.48 -8.02 -2.68
C GLY A 2 3.31 -7.22 -2.13
N CYS A 3 2.48 -6.70 -3.03
CA CYS A 3 1.23 -6.05 -2.67
C CYS A 3 0.08 -6.63 -3.50
N LEU A 4 -1.06 -6.76 -2.87
CA LEU A 4 -2.31 -7.04 -3.57
C LEU A 4 -2.98 -5.72 -3.93
N LEU A 5 -3.34 -5.54 -5.18
CA LEU A 5 -4.18 -4.41 -5.59
C LEU A 5 -5.61 -4.69 -5.16
N ASP A 6 -6.15 -3.83 -4.31
CA ASP A 6 -7.44 -4.04 -3.71
C ASP A 6 -8.33 -2.81 -3.89
N THR A 7 -9.22 -2.86 -4.89
CA THR A 7 -10.16 -1.77 -5.16
C THR A 7 -11.21 -1.62 -4.07
N GLY A 8 -11.39 -2.62 -3.22
CA GLY A 8 -12.26 -2.57 -2.06
C GLY A 8 -11.62 -1.95 -0.81
N ALA A 9 -10.31 -1.70 -0.85
CA ALA A 9 -9.60 -1.09 0.25
C ALA A 9 -9.56 0.44 0.08
N LEU A 10 -10.07 1.18 1.07
CA LEU A 10 -10.08 2.64 1.00
C LEU A 10 -8.70 3.25 1.14
N ARG A 11 -7.79 2.57 1.82
CA ARG A 11 -6.43 3.04 2.14
C ARG A 11 -5.40 2.00 1.72
N THR A 12 -4.14 2.36 1.87
CA THR A 12 -3.01 1.46 1.64
C THR A 12 -2.47 1.04 3.00
N TRP A 13 -2.40 -0.26 3.24
CA TRP A 13 -1.98 -0.86 4.50
C TRP A 13 -0.83 -1.84 4.29
N MET A 14 0.10 -1.84 5.23
CA MET A 14 1.26 -2.73 5.23
C MET A 14 1.56 -3.20 6.65
N SER A 15 2.33 -4.28 6.79
CA SER A 15 2.82 -4.71 8.09
C SER A 15 3.71 -3.64 8.71
N ALA A 16 3.51 -3.39 10.01
CA ALA A 16 4.37 -2.47 10.76
C ALA A 16 5.84 -2.94 10.81
N GLU A 17 6.11 -4.23 10.59
CA GLU A 17 7.47 -4.75 10.53
C GLU A 17 8.29 -4.17 9.38
N LEU A 18 7.63 -3.68 8.33
CA LEU A 18 8.30 -3.08 7.19
C LEU A 18 8.85 -1.68 7.47
N ALA A 19 8.27 -0.96 8.42
CA ALA A 19 8.64 0.42 8.69
C ALA A 19 10.11 0.57 9.11
N PRO A 20 10.62 -0.16 10.11
CA PRO A 20 12.04 -0.01 10.48
C PRO A 20 12.98 -0.50 9.37
N LEU A 21 12.58 -1.49 8.58
CA LEU A 21 13.39 -1.96 7.45
C LEU A 21 13.55 -0.90 6.37
N ALA A 22 12.57 -0.02 6.23
CA ALA A 22 12.60 1.08 5.27
C ALA A 22 13.09 2.40 5.89
N GLY A 23 13.54 2.39 7.14
CA GLY A 23 13.98 3.59 7.83
C GLY A 23 12.84 4.54 8.21
N ILE A 24 11.62 4.04 8.33
CA ILE A 24 10.45 4.85 8.64
C ILE A 24 10.21 4.84 10.15
N GLU A 25 10.14 6.04 10.73
CA GLU A 25 9.89 6.24 12.15
C GLU A 25 8.39 6.41 12.39
N LEU A 26 7.81 5.56 13.24
CA LEU A 26 6.38 5.59 13.55
C LEU A 26 6.06 6.22 14.90
N SER A 27 7.04 6.55 15.72
CA SER A 27 6.77 7.20 17.02
C SER A 27 6.11 8.55 16.82
N GLY A 28 5.06 8.82 17.58
CA GLY A 28 4.28 10.05 17.44
C GLY A 28 3.34 10.09 16.23
N ALA A 29 3.25 9.02 15.45
CA ALA A 29 2.37 8.96 14.29
C ALA A 29 0.90 8.93 14.69
N LEU A 30 0.04 9.43 13.79
CA LEU A 30 -1.40 9.24 13.90
C LEU A 30 -1.74 7.76 13.85
N THR A 31 -2.55 7.27 14.78
CA THR A 31 -2.95 5.87 14.84
C THR A 31 -4.46 5.73 14.73
N GLU A 32 -4.90 4.64 14.10
CA GLU A 32 -6.31 4.25 14.02
C GLU A 32 -6.44 2.74 14.16
N GLU A 33 -7.62 2.31 14.62
CA GLU A 33 -7.97 0.89 14.64
C GLU A 33 -8.68 0.52 13.34
N PHE A 34 -8.33 -0.67 12.82
CA PHE A 34 -8.91 -1.21 11.60
C PHE A 34 -9.28 -2.67 11.81
N TYR A 35 -10.22 -3.15 10.99
CA TYR A 35 -10.52 -4.59 10.86
C TYR A 35 -10.09 -5.04 9.47
N ILE A 36 -9.11 -5.91 9.42
CA ILE A 36 -8.56 -6.45 8.18
C ILE A 36 -8.79 -7.96 8.17
N GLY A 37 -9.66 -8.42 7.26
CA GLY A 37 -10.04 -9.83 7.22
C GLY A 37 -10.62 -10.35 8.53
N GLY A 38 -11.35 -9.51 9.26
CA GLY A 38 -11.94 -9.85 10.55
C GLY A 38 -10.98 -9.73 11.73
N LEU A 39 -9.70 -9.44 11.51
CA LEU A 39 -8.71 -9.22 12.56
C LEU A 39 -8.64 -7.74 12.90
N LYS A 40 -8.76 -7.42 14.19
CA LYS A 40 -8.54 -6.06 14.68
C LYS A 40 -7.05 -5.75 14.69
N THR A 41 -6.68 -4.64 14.08
CA THR A 41 -5.30 -4.17 14.03
C THR A 41 -5.23 -2.68 14.34
N VAL A 42 -4.06 -2.22 14.74
CA VAL A 42 -3.78 -0.79 14.93
C VAL A 42 -2.78 -0.36 13.86
N GLY A 43 -3.15 0.64 13.09
CA GLY A 43 -2.29 1.21 12.07
C GLY A 43 -1.72 2.56 12.51
N ALA A 44 -0.46 2.78 12.19
CA ALA A 44 0.22 4.07 12.34
C ALA A 44 0.51 4.64 10.95
N MET A 45 0.09 5.88 10.70
CA MET A 45 0.23 6.49 9.39
C MET A 45 1.58 7.20 9.26
N ALA A 46 2.24 6.94 8.14
CA ALA A 46 3.41 7.71 7.73
C ALA A 46 3.29 8.07 6.25
N ARG A 47 3.78 9.25 5.88
CA ARG A 47 3.92 9.62 4.47
C ARG A 47 5.26 9.10 3.99
N VAL A 48 5.22 8.28 2.97
CA VAL A 48 6.40 7.59 2.46
C VAL A 48 6.48 7.72 0.95
N ASN A 49 7.69 7.56 0.43
CA ASN A 49 7.87 7.45 -1.02
C ASN A 49 7.65 5.99 -1.42
N LEU A 50 6.69 5.81 -2.30
CA LEU A 50 6.42 4.52 -2.93
C LEU A 50 6.99 4.53 -4.35
N THR A 51 7.49 3.39 -4.78
CA THR A 51 8.01 3.22 -6.13
C THR A 51 7.40 1.96 -6.73
N VAL A 52 6.86 2.10 -7.93
CA VAL A 52 6.48 0.96 -8.76
C VAL A 52 7.40 0.93 -9.97
N ALA A 53 7.88 -0.25 -10.31
CA ALA A 53 8.83 -0.40 -11.40
C ALA A 53 8.57 -1.66 -12.20
N ASP A 54 8.85 -1.59 -13.49
CA ASP A 54 8.97 -2.75 -14.35
C ASP A 54 10.37 -2.79 -14.99
N SER A 55 10.57 -3.61 -16.03
CA SER A 55 11.89 -3.74 -16.67
C SER A 55 12.32 -2.50 -17.46
N THR A 56 11.43 -1.56 -17.73
CA THR A 56 11.69 -0.42 -18.61
C THR A 56 11.47 0.94 -17.98
N SER A 57 10.70 1.02 -16.89
CA SER A 57 10.31 2.28 -16.28
C SER A 57 10.09 2.14 -14.78
N GLU A 58 10.17 3.27 -14.09
CA GLU A 58 9.80 3.35 -12.70
C GLU A 58 9.09 4.68 -12.43
N PHE A 59 8.21 4.66 -11.44
CA PHE A 59 7.47 5.83 -11.02
C PHE A 59 7.42 5.87 -9.50
N SER A 60 7.72 7.03 -8.93
CA SER A 60 7.70 7.25 -7.48
C SER A 60 6.76 8.38 -7.11
N TRP A 61 6.10 8.26 -5.97
CA TRP A 61 5.23 9.31 -5.43
C TRP A 61 5.20 9.23 -3.91
N GLU A 62 4.82 10.33 -3.27
CA GLU A 62 4.62 10.34 -1.83
C GLU A 62 3.18 9.96 -1.50
N ALA A 63 3.01 9.06 -0.55
CA ALA A 63 1.70 8.54 -0.20
C ALA A 63 1.54 8.31 1.30
N PRO A 64 0.33 8.48 1.84
CA PRO A 64 0.02 8.04 3.20
C PRO A 64 -0.13 6.51 3.21
N VAL A 65 0.65 5.85 4.04
CA VAL A 65 0.60 4.40 4.24
C VAL A 65 0.36 4.12 5.71
N TRP A 66 -0.54 3.18 5.99
CA TRP A 66 -0.87 2.74 7.34
C TRP A 66 -0.10 1.47 7.63
N PHE A 67 0.82 1.55 8.59
CA PHE A 67 1.63 0.42 9.04
C PHE A 67 0.95 -0.22 10.23
N CYS A 68 0.56 -1.48 10.09
CA CYS A 68 -0.36 -2.16 10.99
C CYS A 68 0.29 -3.30 11.76
N ASP A 69 -0.09 -3.43 13.04
CA ASP A 69 0.29 -4.51 13.92
C ASP A 69 -0.91 -4.89 14.79
N PRO A 70 -1.36 -6.14 14.80
CA PRO A 70 -0.92 -7.27 13.98
C PRO A 70 -1.33 -7.15 12.52
N TRP A 71 -0.61 -7.82 11.63
CA TRP A 71 -0.89 -7.83 10.20
C TRP A 71 -1.07 -9.28 9.71
N PRO A 72 -2.24 -9.63 9.10
CA PRO A 72 -2.58 -11.02 8.84
C PRO A 72 -2.06 -11.58 7.52
N HIS A 73 -1.44 -10.76 6.67
CA HIS A 73 -1.08 -11.17 5.33
C HIS A 73 0.43 -11.13 5.10
N PRO A 74 0.98 -11.98 4.19
CA PRO A 74 2.36 -11.89 3.76
C PRO A 74 2.61 -10.79 2.72
N PHE A 75 1.59 -10.00 2.38
CA PHE A 75 1.65 -8.92 1.39
C PHE A 75 0.96 -7.68 1.93
N GLY A 76 1.29 -6.50 1.37
CA GLY A 76 0.57 -5.27 1.64
C GLY A 76 -0.72 -5.19 0.81
N LEU A 77 -1.63 -4.30 1.21
CA LEU A 77 -2.84 -3.98 0.46
C LEU A 77 -2.69 -2.59 -0.15
N ALA A 78 -2.56 -2.54 -1.46
CA ALA A 78 -2.49 -1.30 -2.21
C ALA A 78 -3.92 -0.88 -2.59
N GLY A 79 -4.46 0.06 -1.84
CA GLY A 79 -5.84 0.50 -1.96
C GLY A 79 -6.00 1.81 -2.70
N LEU A 80 -7.16 2.43 -2.55
CA LEU A 80 -7.51 3.66 -3.24
C LEU A 80 -6.61 4.82 -2.84
N GLU A 81 -6.71 5.26 -1.59
CA GLU A 81 -5.81 6.29 -1.06
C GLU A 81 -4.40 5.73 -0.94
N GLY A 82 -3.45 6.46 -1.45
CA GLY A 82 -2.03 6.10 -1.40
C GLY A 82 -1.54 5.32 -2.61
N PHE A 83 -2.40 4.62 -3.34
CA PHE A 83 -1.98 3.88 -4.53
C PHE A 83 -2.88 4.13 -5.73
N LEU A 84 -4.09 3.55 -5.74
CA LEU A 84 -4.92 3.51 -6.95
C LEU A 84 -5.34 4.90 -7.44
N TYR A 85 -5.50 5.87 -6.56
CA TYR A 85 -5.84 7.25 -6.96
C TYR A 85 -4.75 7.94 -7.79
N HIS A 86 -3.54 7.39 -7.82
CA HIS A 86 -2.43 7.95 -8.59
C HIS A 86 -2.31 7.35 -10.00
N PHE A 87 -3.17 6.39 -10.36
CA PHE A 87 -3.02 5.62 -11.59
C PHE A 87 -4.31 5.46 -12.36
N LEU A 88 -4.17 5.35 -13.68
CA LEU A 88 -5.13 4.65 -14.52
C LEU A 88 -4.75 3.17 -14.48
N VAL A 89 -5.66 2.32 -14.05
CA VAL A 89 -5.43 0.89 -13.93
C VAL A 89 -6.28 0.14 -14.94
N THR A 90 -5.64 -0.68 -15.75
CA THR A 90 -6.33 -1.56 -16.71
C THR A 90 -6.05 -3.00 -16.31
N ILE A 91 -7.11 -3.74 -16.00
CA ILE A 91 -7.01 -5.13 -15.58
C ILE A 91 -7.28 -6.02 -16.79
N ARG A 92 -6.31 -6.86 -17.14
CA ARG A 92 -6.39 -7.82 -18.23
C ARG A 92 -6.30 -9.23 -17.63
N ALA A 93 -7.35 -9.61 -16.94
CA ALA A 93 -7.36 -10.86 -16.18
C ALA A 93 -7.21 -12.09 -17.07
N CYS A 94 -7.80 -12.06 -18.27
CA CYS A 94 -7.68 -13.16 -19.22
C CYS A 94 -6.25 -13.37 -19.74
N ASP A 95 -5.44 -12.31 -19.74
CA ASP A 95 -4.03 -12.35 -20.16
C ASP A 95 -3.08 -12.50 -18.97
N GLY A 96 -3.61 -12.48 -17.76
CA GLY A 96 -2.82 -12.69 -16.53
C GLY A 96 -2.00 -11.49 -16.08
N TYR A 97 -2.35 -10.27 -16.49
CA TYR A 97 -1.65 -9.07 -16.04
C TYR A 97 -2.56 -7.85 -15.91
N LEU A 98 -2.00 -6.80 -15.35
CA LEU A 98 -2.63 -5.49 -15.31
C LEU A 98 -1.59 -4.42 -15.65
N ASP A 99 -2.08 -3.30 -16.14
CA ASP A 99 -1.26 -2.11 -16.42
C ASP A 99 -1.63 -1.02 -15.44
N VAL A 100 -0.61 -0.32 -14.94
CA VAL A 100 -0.77 0.89 -14.15
C VAL A 100 -0.07 2.04 -14.87
N GLU A 101 -0.82 3.11 -15.12
CA GLU A 101 -0.32 4.28 -15.82
C GLU A 101 -0.43 5.50 -14.89
N PRO A 102 0.70 6.13 -14.52
CA PRO A 102 0.67 7.28 -13.63
C PRO A 102 -0.19 8.40 -14.19
N GLN A 103 -0.98 9.03 -13.30
CA GLN A 103 -1.80 10.18 -13.63
C GLN A 103 -1.28 11.41 -12.88
N PRO A 104 -1.15 12.54 -13.54
CA PRO A 104 -0.70 13.78 -12.91
C PRO A 104 -1.67 14.31 -11.86
#